data_6859b4b43ae220c4850bbef3dfff6eb1
#
_entry.id   6859b4b43ae220c4850bbef3dfff6eb1
#
_cell.length_a   1.000
_cell.length_b   1.000
_cell.length_c   1.000
_cell.angle_alpha   90.00
_cell.angle_beta   90.00
_cell.angle_gamma   90.00
#
_symmetry.space_group_name_H-M   'P 1'
#
loop_
_entity.id
_entity.type
_entity.pdbx_description
1 polymer ?
#
loop_
_entity_poly.entity_id
_entity_poly.type
_entity_poly.pdbx_seq_one_letter_code
_entity_poly.pdbx_strand_id
1 'polypeptide(L)'
;MSLSADLQAALDELDDSVQVHNCEAVAAQVSEAVTILREMVPRIATMERALNTLLDRSTPKSSCVFCPVDENRDNHFSGRCSRFADTVARTAQASRLRLCLCCLMPEHVDDCRVKCGNCGLDHNVLLCTRKKPSHPMKRPHH
;
A
#
# COMPACT_ATOMS: atom_id res chain seq x y z
N MET A 1 34.23 26.48 67.64
CA MET A 1 33.50 25.66 66.68
C MET A 1 32.43 26.54 66.04
N SER A 2 32.47 26.76 64.80
CA SER A 2 31.75 27.86 64.15
C SER A 2 30.35 27.38 63.74
N LEU A 3 29.31 28.00 64.31
CA LEU A 3 27.91 27.81 63.96
C LEU A 3 27.64 27.90 62.41
N SER A 4 28.52 28.52 61.65
CA SER A 4 28.43 28.68 60.21
C SER A 4 28.76 27.40 59.43
N ALA A 5 29.66 26.56 59.91
CA ALA A 5 30.03 25.31 59.28
C ALA A 5 28.96 24.23 59.39
N ASP A 6 28.33 24.14 60.56
CA ASP A 6 27.24 23.21 60.80
C ASP A 6 25.98 23.60 60.00
N LEU A 7 25.73 24.89 59.80
CA LEU A 7 24.65 25.41 59.00
C LEU A 7 24.87 25.18 57.50
N GLN A 8 26.12 25.30 57.03
CA GLN A 8 26.48 25.03 55.65
C GLN A 8 26.34 23.53 55.33
N ALA A 9 26.80 22.64 56.22
CA ALA A 9 26.62 21.20 56.05
C ALA A 9 25.15 20.77 55.99
N ALA A 10 24.29 21.40 56.83
CA ALA A 10 22.86 21.14 56.80
C ALA A 10 22.17 21.65 55.52
N LEU A 11 22.63 22.77 54.92
CA LEU A 11 22.14 23.29 53.66
C LEU A 11 22.57 22.39 52.49
N ASP A 12 23.81 21.91 52.48
CA ASP A 12 24.31 21.02 51.47
C ASP A 12 23.57 19.65 51.49
N GLU A 13 23.25 19.10 52.67
CA GLU A 13 22.40 17.90 52.81
C GLU A 13 20.97 18.12 52.30
N LEU A 14 20.39 19.29 52.56
CA LEU A 14 19.05 19.62 52.07
C LEU A 14 19.04 19.78 50.53
N ASP A 15 20.04 20.41 49.93
CA ASP A 15 20.14 20.61 48.49
C ASP A 15 20.30 19.28 47.77
N ASP A 16 21.16 18.39 48.29
CA ASP A 16 21.35 17.04 47.72
C ASP A 16 20.07 16.21 47.84
N SER A 17 19.36 16.26 48.94
CA SER A 17 18.08 15.59 49.17
C SER A 17 16.99 16.07 48.17
N VAL A 18 16.88 17.40 47.98
CA VAL A 18 15.92 18.00 47.04
C VAL A 18 16.24 17.62 45.61
N GLN A 19 17.53 17.59 45.24
CA GLN A 19 17.97 17.23 43.90
C GLN A 19 17.71 15.76 43.57
N VAL A 20 17.96 14.86 44.53
CA VAL A 20 17.69 13.41 44.36
C VAL A 20 16.20 13.14 44.20
N HIS A 21 15.34 13.76 45.05
CA HIS A 21 13.89 13.59 44.95
C HIS A 21 13.31 14.13 43.63
N ASN A 22 13.86 15.24 43.12
CA ASN A 22 13.43 15.80 41.86
C ASN A 22 13.86 14.91 40.66
N CYS A 23 15.05 14.31 40.76
CA CYS A 23 15.54 13.38 39.74
C CYS A 23 14.73 12.10 39.69
N GLU A 24 14.34 11.52 40.82
CA GLU A 24 13.50 10.33 40.90
C GLU A 24 12.07 10.60 40.34
N ALA A 25 11.48 11.76 40.70
CA ALA A 25 10.17 12.15 40.18
C ALA A 25 10.19 12.31 38.65
N VAL A 26 11.22 12.95 38.11
CA VAL A 26 11.40 13.10 36.66
C VAL A 26 11.63 11.73 36.01
N ALA A 27 12.45 10.88 36.59
CA ALA A 27 12.69 9.53 36.05
C ALA A 27 11.40 8.69 36.01
N ALA A 28 10.56 8.79 37.05
CA ALA A 28 9.26 8.12 37.06
C ALA A 28 8.33 8.61 35.93
N GLN A 29 8.24 9.94 35.75
CA GLN A 29 7.44 10.51 34.64
C GLN A 29 7.95 10.11 33.28
N VAL A 30 9.26 10.09 33.06
CA VAL A 30 9.86 9.63 31.82
C VAL A 30 9.56 8.14 31.58
N SER A 31 9.65 7.31 32.61
CA SER A 31 9.34 5.89 32.52
C SER A 31 7.87 5.64 32.16
N GLU A 32 6.95 6.39 32.74
CA GLU A 32 5.53 6.34 32.40
C GLU A 32 5.28 6.77 30.95
N ALA A 33 5.88 7.88 30.52
CA ALA A 33 5.77 8.36 29.14
C ALA A 33 6.31 7.34 28.13
N VAL A 34 7.45 6.70 28.41
CA VAL A 34 8.00 5.62 27.59
C VAL A 34 7.05 4.43 27.51
N THR A 35 6.40 4.08 28.60
CA THR A 35 5.43 2.98 28.63
C THR A 35 4.22 3.29 27.76
N ILE A 36 3.67 4.49 27.87
CA ILE A 36 2.56 4.96 27.02
C ILE A 36 2.97 4.94 25.54
N LEU A 37 4.15 5.45 25.22
CA LEU A 37 4.65 5.45 23.83
C LEU A 37 4.81 4.04 23.26
N ARG A 38 5.30 3.10 24.07
CA ARG A 38 5.43 1.68 23.65
C ARG A 38 4.08 1.05 23.32
N GLU A 39 3.03 1.44 24.02
CA GLU A 39 1.67 0.97 23.72
C GLU A 39 1.04 1.69 22.52
N MET A 40 1.36 2.97 22.31
CA MET A 40 0.78 3.77 21.23
C MET A 40 1.39 3.44 19.86
N VAL A 41 2.70 3.20 19.78
CA VAL A 41 3.41 2.93 18.50
C VAL A 41 2.77 1.79 17.69
N PRO A 42 2.49 0.59 18.25
CA PRO A 42 1.86 -0.48 17.48
C PRO A 42 0.42 -0.16 17.07
N ARG A 43 -0.30 0.65 17.84
CA ARG A 43 -1.67 1.09 17.51
C ARG A 43 -1.64 2.05 16.32
N ILE A 44 -0.72 3.02 16.32
CA ILE A 44 -0.54 3.95 15.20
C ILE A 44 -0.16 3.19 13.94
N ALA A 45 0.81 2.27 14.00
CA ALA A 45 1.19 1.44 12.86
C ALA A 45 0.03 0.59 12.30
N THR A 46 -0.89 0.16 13.15
CA THR A 46 -2.09 -0.56 12.72
C THR A 46 -3.08 0.38 12.03
N MET A 47 -3.28 1.58 12.56
CA MET A 47 -4.14 2.61 11.95
C MET A 47 -3.60 3.06 10.59
N GLU A 48 -2.30 3.28 10.47
CA GLU A 48 -1.65 3.63 9.20
C GLU A 48 -1.88 2.56 8.12
N ARG A 49 -1.71 1.29 8.49
CA ARG A 49 -1.99 0.17 7.55
C ARG A 49 -3.46 0.13 7.13
N ALA A 50 -4.38 0.34 8.06
CA ALA A 50 -5.81 0.39 7.75
C ALA A 50 -6.16 1.57 6.84
N LEU A 51 -5.61 2.75 7.12
CA LEU A 51 -5.79 3.95 6.29
C LEU A 51 -5.24 3.76 4.87
N ASN A 52 -4.04 3.21 4.73
CA ASN A 52 -3.46 2.92 3.43
C ASN A 52 -4.33 1.92 2.64
N THR A 53 -4.84 0.89 3.30
CA THR A 53 -5.77 -0.06 2.67
C THR A 53 -7.07 0.61 2.22
N LEU A 54 -7.61 1.54 3.00
CA LEU A 54 -8.81 2.28 2.63
C LEU A 54 -8.53 3.25 1.47
N LEU A 55 -7.41 3.94 1.47
CA LEU A 55 -6.98 4.81 0.38
C LEU A 55 -6.84 4.01 -0.93
N ASP A 56 -6.18 2.86 -0.91
CA ASP A 56 -6.03 2.00 -2.08
C ASP A 56 -7.39 1.53 -2.63
N ARG A 57 -8.36 1.26 -1.75
CA ARG A 57 -9.71 0.86 -2.15
C ARG A 57 -10.55 2.01 -2.67
N SER A 58 -10.35 3.22 -2.16
CA SER A 58 -11.10 4.42 -2.54
C SER A 58 -10.51 5.14 -3.76
N THR A 59 -9.27 4.81 -4.15
CA THR A 59 -8.65 5.38 -5.35
C THR A 59 -9.44 4.97 -6.59
N PRO A 60 -9.90 5.94 -7.41
CA PRO A 60 -10.61 5.64 -8.64
C PRO A 60 -9.77 4.73 -9.55
N LYS A 61 -10.35 3.62 -9.99
CA LYS A 61 -9.68 2.68 -10.91
C LYS A 61 -10.25 2.85 -12.31
N SER A 62 -9.38 2.92 -13.30
CA SER A 62 -9.81 2.92 -14.69
C SER A 62 -10.46 1.59 -15.06
N SER A 63 -11.55 1.64 -15.84
CA SER A 63 -12.17 0.46 -16.46
C SER A 63 -11.26 -0.19 -17.51
N CYS A 64 -10.29 0.55 -18.01
CA CYS A 64 -9.26 0.09 -18.93
C CYS A 64 -7.94 -0.15 -18.18
N VAL A 65 -7.43 -1.39 -18.23
CA VAL A 65 -6.16 -1.76 -17.58
C VAL A 65 -4.95 -1.08 -18.23
N PHE A 66 -5.07 -0.63 -19.50
CA PHE A 66 -3.99 0.01 -20.25
C PHE A 66 -3.96 1.53 -20.11
N CYS A 67 -5.07 2.16 -19.71
CA CYS A 67 -5.21 3.61 -19.59
C CYS A 67 -5.38 4.02 -18.12
N PRO A 68 -4.64 5.04 -17.64
CA PRO A 68 -4.93 5.65 -16.35
C PRO A 68 -6.30 6.34 -16.36
N VAL A 69 -6.83 6.66 -15.18
CA VAL A 69 -8.16 7.27 -15.02
C VAL A 69 -8.28 8.56 -15.82
N ASP A 70 -7.25 9.41 -15.78
CA ASP A 70 -7.23 10.73 -16.43
C ASP A 70 -7.32 10.64 -17.95
N GLU A 71 -6.84 9.54 -18.53
CA GLU A 71 -6.81 9.29 -19.97
C GLU A 71 -8.00 8.44 -20.46
N ASN A 72 -8.75 7.82 -19.56
CA ASN A 72 -9.95 7.02 -19.84
C ASN A 72 -11.24 7.82 -19.63
N ARG A 73 -11.32 9.01 -20.24
CA ARG A 73 -12.45 9.94 -20.06
C ARG A 73 -13.79 9.39 -20.57
N ASP A 74 -13.75 8.53 -21.58
CA ASP A 74 -14.91 7.83 -22.15
C ASP A 74 -15.29 6.57 -21.38
N ASN A 75 -14.56 6.28 -20.30
CA ASN A 75 -14.77 5.11 -19.41
C ASN A 75 -14.86 3.78 -20.19
N HIS A 76 -14.04 3.64 -21.24
CA HIS A 76 -14.01 2.41 -22.01
C HIS A 76 -13.36 1.24 -21.26
N PHE A 77 -13.80 0.03 -21.58
CA PHE A 77 -13.17 -1.20 -21.09
C PHE A 77 -11.94 -1.58 -21.90
N SER A 78 -11.00 -2.30 -21.31
CA SER A 78 -9.73 -2.73 -21.91
C SER A 78 -9.89 -3.38 -23.29
N GLY A 79 -10.97 -4.16 -23.50
CA GLY A 79 -11.25 -4.79 -24.79
C GLY A 79 -11.58 -3.81 -25.92
N ARG A 80 -12.07 -2.62 -25.59
CA ARG A 80 -12.47 -1.55 -26.51
C ARG A 80 -11.49 -0.40 -26.56
N CYS A 81 -10.29 -0.57 -26.01
CA CYS A 81 -9.29 0.49 -25.96
C CYS A 81 -8.84 0.86 -27.37
N SER A 82 -9.16 2.07 -27.82
CA SER A 82 -8.74 2.61 -29.11
C SER A 82 -7.29 3.08 -29.10
N ARG A 83 -6.78 3.51 -27.94
CA ARG A 83 -5.39 3.97 -27.77
C ARG A 83 -4.39 2.83 -27.94
N PHE A 84 -4.74 1.64 -27.45
CA PHE A 84 -3.97 0.40 -27.62
C PHE A 84 -4.83 -0.59 -28.40
N ALA A 85 -5.01 -0.34 -29.70
CA ALA A 85 -5.94 -1.09 -30.52
C ALA A 85 -5.44 -2.50 -30.88
N ASP A 86 -4.12 -2.65 -31.06
CA ASP A 86 -3.49 -3.91 -31.44
C ASP A 86 -2.83 -4.64 -30.26
N THR A 87 -2.57 -5.93 -30.46
CA THR A 87 -2.01 -6.80 -29.43
C THR A 87 -0.56 -6.46 -29.07
N VAL A 88 0.22 -5.92 -30.01
CA VAL A 88 1.62 -5.54 -29.79
C VAL A 88 1.68 -4.32 -28.87
N ALA A 89 0.89 -3.28 -29.19
CA ALA A 89 0.78 -2.08 -28.37
C ALA A 89 0.26 -2.41 -26.95
N ARG A 90 -0.71 -3.31 -26.83
CA ARG A 90 -1.22 -3.81 -25.54
C ARG A 90 -0.16 -4.54 -24.72
N THR A 91 0.59 -5.43 -25.37
CA THR A 91 1.67 -6.17 -24.70
C THR A 91 2.76 -5.24 -24.21
N ALA A 92 3.21 -4.29 -25.06
CA ALA A 92 4.20 -3.30 -24.68
C ALA A 92 3.73 -2.43 -23.49
N GLN A 93 2.46 -2.00 -23.51
CA GLN A 93 1.88 -1.20 -22.43
C GLN A 93 1.75 -2.02 -21.15
N ALA A 94 1.30 -3.27 -21.20
CA ALA A 94 1.21 -4.16 -20.03
C ALA A 94 2.58 -4.37 -19.40
N SER A 95 3.62 -4.60 -20.19
CA SER A 95 5.00 -4.72 -19.71
C SER A 95 5.50 -3.43 -19.07
N ARG A 96 5.20 -2.25 -19.66
CA ARG A 96 5.57 -0.95 -19.09
C ARG A 96 4.90 -0.69 -17.75
N LEU A 97 3.65 -1.13 -17.59
CA LEU A 97 2.88 -1.04 -16.36
C LEU A 97 3.22 -2.15 -15.35
N ARG A 98 4.20 -3.01 -15.66
CA ARG A 98 4.57 -4.17 -14.84
C ARG A 98 3.38 -5.07 -14.50
N LEU A 99 2.55 -5.35 -15.49
CA LEU A 99 1.42 -6.25 -15.34
C LEU A 99 1.83 -7.66 -15.77
N CYS A 100 1.29 -8.65 -15.07
CA CYS A 100 1.40 -10.05 -15.47
C CYS A 100 0.69 -10.24 -16.84
N LEU A 101 1.40 -10.74 -17.85
CA LEU A 101 0.85 -10.89 -19.18
C LEU A 101 -0.24 -11.97 -19.28
N CYS A 102 -0.40 -12.81 -18.25
CA CYS A 102 -1.42 -13.85 -18.21
C CYS A 102 -2.75 -13.34 -17.63
N CYS A 103 -2.72 -12.60 -16.50
CA CYS A 103 -3.94 -12.14 -15.82
C CYS A 103 -4.18 -10.62 -15.93
N LEU A 104 -3.20 -9.83 -16.37
CA LEU A 104 -3.19 -8.36 -16.42
C LEU A 104 -3.38 -7.69 -15.04
N MET A 105 -3.08 -8.39 -13.97
CA MET A 105 -2.94 -7.84 -12.63
C MET A 105 -1.50 -7.37 -12.39
N PRO A 106 -1.23 -6.56 -11.36
CA PRO A 106 0.15 -6.23 -10.99
C PRO A 106 1.03 -7.48 -10.93
N GLU A 107 2.30 -7.33 -11.32
CA GLU A 107 3.26 -8.44 -11.33
C GLU A 107 3.31 -9.13 -9.96
N HIS A 108 3.22 -10.46 -9.96
CA HIS A 108 3.21 -11.30 -8.77
C HIS A 108 4.27 -12.41 -8.89
N VAL A 109 4.74 -12.87 -7.75
CA VAL A 109 5.85 -13.84 -7.66
C VAL A 109 5.39 -15.28 -7.99
N ASP A 110 4.11 -15.57 -7.74
CA ASP A 110 3.54 -16.90 -7.98
C ASP A 110 3.31 -17.15 -9.47
N ASP A 111 3.51 -18.39 -9.90
CA ASP A 111 3.19 -18.82 -11.26
C ASP A 111 1.73 -18.59 -11.59
N CYS A 112 1.49 -17.71 -12.55
CA CYS A 112 0.14 -17.38 -12.98
C CYS A 112 -0.48 -18.53 -13.78
N ARG A 113 -1.52 -19.14 -13.24
CA ARG A 113 -2.24 -20.26 -13.86
C ARG A 113 -3.28 -19.84 -14.91
N VAL A 114 -3.43 -18.52 -15.16
CA VAL A 114 -4.41 -18.02 -16.12
C VAL A 114 -3.94 -18.32 -17.53
N LYS A 115 -4.78 -19.01 -18.30
CA LYS A 115 -4.56 -19.34 -19.70
C LYS A 115 -5.45 -18.51 -20.61
N CYS A 116 -4.99 -18.28 -21.84
CA CYS A 116 -5.78 -17.58 -22.86
C CYS A 116 -7.01 -18.39 -23.26
N GLY A 117 -8.21 -17.85 -23.03
CA GLY A 117 -9.48 -18.49 -23.44
C GLY A 117 -9.67 -18.66 -24.95
N ASN A 118 -8.78 -18.07 -25.78
CA ASN A 118 -8.84 -18.14 -27.23
C ASN A 118 -7.89 -19.20 -27.82
N CYS A 119 -6.70 -19.40 -27.23
CA CYS A 119 -5.68 -20.29 -27.77
C CYS A 119 -5.07 -21.26 -26.75
N GLY A 120 -5.40 -21.13 -25.45
CA GLY A 120 -4.91 -22.00 -24.37
C GLY A 120 -3.47 -21.73 -23.92
N LEU A 121 -2.75 -20.77 -24.51
CA LEU A 121 -1.37 -20.43 -24.16
C LEU A 121 -1.30 -19.47 -22.96
N ASP A 122 -0.08 -19.27 -22.44
CA ASP A 122 0.20 -18.45 -21.26
C ASP A 122 0.22 -16.95 -21.58
N HIS A 123 -0.93 -16.37 -21.89
CA HIS A 123 -1.14 -14.94 -22.06
C HIS A 123 -2.61 -14.56 -21.89
N ASN A 124 -2.89 -13.29 -21.64
CA ASN A 124 -4.27 -12.81 -21.55
C ASN A 124 -4.95 -12.81 -22.93
N VAL A 125 -6.24 -13.04 -22.95
CA VAL A 125 -7.04 -13.03 -24.19
C VAL A 125 -6.96 -11.68 -24.95
N LEU A 126 -6.76 -10.57 -24.23
CA LEU A 126 -6.60 -9.23 -24.82
C LEU A 126 -5.25 -9.05 -25.53
N LEU A 127 -4.28 -9.92 -25.26
CA LEU A 127 -2.95 -9.95 -25.87
C LEU A 127 -2.83 -11.06 -26.93
N CYS A 128 -3.91 -11.78 -27.20
CA CYS A 128 -3.90 -12.90 -28.14
C CYS A 128 -3.86 -12.43 -29.59
N THR A 129 -2.87 -12.89 -30.35
CA THR A 129 -2.73 -12.59 -31.78
C THR A 129 -3.62 -13.46 -32.66
N ARG A 130 -4.14 -14.58 -32.14
CA ARG A 130 -5.04 -15.46 -32.89
C ARG A 130 -6.40 -14.79 -33.01
N LYS A 131 -6.94 -14.72 -34.25
CA LYS A 131 -8.31 -14.26 -34.49
C LYS A 131 -9.28 -15.21 -33.76
N LYS A 132 -10.22 -14.63 -33.01
CA LYS A 132 -11.31 -15.41 -32.44
C LYS A 132 -12.04 -16.14 -33.56
N PRO A 133 -12.27 -17.46 -33.49
CA PRO A 133 -13.13 -18.11 -34.49
C PRO A 133 -14.49 -17.42 -34.42
N SER A 134 -14.92 -16.88 -35.55
CA SER A 134 -16.24 -16.31 -35.71
C SER A 134 -17.25 -17.44 -35.53
N HIS A 135 -17.88 -17.51 -34.32
CA HIS A 135 -19.05 -18.36 -34.19
C HIS A 135 -20.12 -17.85 -35.15
N PRO A 136 -20.57 -18.68 -36.12
CA PRO A 136 -21.71 -18.30 -36.92
C PRO A 136 -22.91 -18.11 -35.97
N MET A 137 -23.44 -16.89 -35.93
CA MET A 137 -24.71 -16.60 -35.27
C MET A 137 -25.76 -17.54 -35.88
N LYS A 138 -26.18 -18.55 -35.12
CA LYS A 138 -27.41 -19.28 -35.46
C LYS A 138 -28.56 -18.28 -35.37
N ARG A 139 -29.05 -17.86 -36.56
CA ARG A 139 -30.29 -17.09 -36.66
C ARG A 139 -31.42 -18.00 -36.11
N PRO A 140 -32.23 -17.51 -35.17
CA PRO A 140 -33.43 -18.27 -34.78
C PRO A 140 -34.31 -18.32 -35.98
N HIS A 141 -34.68 -19.53 -36.41
CA HIS A 141 -35.76 -19.76 -37.39
C HIS A 141 -37.08 -19.39 -36.69
N HIS A 142 -37.73 -18.36 -37.23
CA HIS A 142 -39.17 -18.11 -36.98
C HIS A 142 -40.02 -19.08 -37.80
#